data_350aaefb3125715c116244692037ff93
#
_entry.id   350aaefb3125715c116244692037ff93
#
_cell.length_a   1.000
_cell.length_b   1.000
_cell.length_c   1.000
_cell.angle_alpha   90.00
_cell.angle_beta   90.00
_cell.angle_gamma   90.00
#
_symmetry.space_group_name_H-M   'P 1'
#
loop_
_entity.id
_entity.type
_entity.pdbx_description
1 polymer ?
#
loop_
_entity_poly.entity_id
_entity_poly.type
_entity_poly.pdbx_seq_one_letter_code
_entity_poly.pdbx_strand_id
1 'polypeptide(L)'
;MNHTDFYVLDNDKKVMKVTIASNAAAIEHYKESVLYPFYGMDSVKIEEVTAFLESRCFDKSRRDKDDLLSYLGLASYDVWEIVRKTNGKMAHDHLSVEFV
;
A
#
# COMPACT_ATOMS: atom_id res chain seq x y z
N MET A 1 -2.28 -14.42 -4.74
CA MET A 1 -1.97 -13.10 -4.15
C MET A 1 -0.46 -12.93 -4.04
N ASN A 2 0.10 -11.91 -4.66
CA ASN A 2 1.53 -11.68 -4.70
C ASN A 2 1.93 -10.57 -3.73
N HIS A 3 2.51 -10.97 -2.60
CA HIS A 3 3.09 -10.03 -1.66
C HIS A 3 4.51 -9.72 -2.14
N THR A 4 4.73 -8.52 -2.64
CA THR A 4 6.06 -8.12 -3.12
C THR A 4 6.51 -6.85 -2.41
N ASP A 5 7.82 -6.64 -2.44
CA ASP A 5 8.42 -5.44 -1.88
C ASP A 5 7.88 -4.20 -2.56
N PHE A 6 7.84 -3.09 -1.83
CA PHE A 6 7.39 -1.84 -2.42
C PHE A 6 8.05 -0.65 -1.73
N TYR A 7 7.98 0.48 -2.41
CA TYR A 7 8.38 1.77 -1.85
C TYR A 7 7.15 2.59 -1.50
N VAL A 8 7.25 3.37 -0.43
CA VAL A 8 6.30 4.44 -0.15
C VAL A 8 6.93 5.74 -0.62
N LEU A 9 6.18 6.53 -1.37
CA LEU A 9 6.65 7.79 -1.93
C LEU A 9 5.84 8.95 -1.36
N ASP A 10 6.47 10.11 -1.25
CA ASP A 10 5.81 11.36 -0.89
C ASP A 10 6.19 12.38 -1.96
N ASN A 11 5.17 12.90 -2.67
CA ASN A 11 5.39 13.77 -3.84
C ASN A 11 6.35 13.12 -4.85
N ASP A 12 6.14 11.83 -5.11
CA ASP A 12 6.93 11.02 -6.05
C ASP A 12 8.38 10.78 -5.63
N LYS A 13 8.75 11.08 -4.39
CA LYS A 13 10.07 10.79 -3.85
C LYS A 13 10.00 9.62 -2.89
N LYS A 14 10.87 8.64 -3.07
CA LYS A 14 10.93 7.47 -2.19
C LYS A 14 11.34 7.90 -0.78
N VAL A 15 10.49 7.60 0.20
CA VAL A 15 10.75 7.93 1.61
C VAL A 15 10.93 6.67 2.45
N MET A 16 10.58 5.49 1.90
CA MET A 16 10.61 4.25 2.65
C MET A 16 10.62 3.07 1.71
N LYS A 17 11.30 1.99 2.10
CA LYS A 17 11.20 0.70 1.42
C LYS A 17 10.66 -0.34 2.39
N VAL A 18 9.69 -1.11 1.93
CA VAL A 18 9.10 -2.22 2.68
C VAL A 18 9.53 -3.51 2.00
N THR A 19 10.30 -4.34 2.70
CA THR A 19 10.79 -5.62 2.19
C THR A 19 10.04 -6.75 2.86
N ILE A 20 9.31 -7.53 2.07
CA ILE A 20 8.43 -8.60 2.57
C ILE A 20 9.25 -9.87 2.77
N ALA A 21 9.05 -10.52 3.93
CA ALA A 21 9.69 -11.78 4.26
C ALA A 21 8.71 -12.66 5.03
N SER A 22 8.21 -13.72 4.41
CA SER A 22 7.24 -14.66 5.01
C SER A 22 6.03 -13.91 5.61
N ASN A 23 5.93 -13.85 6.93
CA ASN A 23 4.80 -13.25 7.64
C ASN A 23 5.15 -11.90 8.27
N ALA A 24 6.27 -11.30 7.85
CA ALA A 24 6.73 -10.02 8.40
C ALA A 24 7.33 -9.15 7.30
N ALA A 25 7.65 -7.92 7.62
CA ALA A 25 8.30 -7.00 6.69
C ALA A 25 9.35 -6.17 7.43
N ALA A 26 10.46 -5.93 6.75
CA ALA A 26 11.49 -5.00 7.23
C ALA A 26 11.24 -3.63 6.62
N ILE A 27 11.39 -2.59 7.43
CA ILE A 27 11.13 -1.21 7.00
C ILE A 27 12.45 -0.46 6.97
N GLU A 28 12.79 0.09 5.80
CA GLU A 28 13.95 0.95 5.64
C GLU A 28 13.46 2.38 5.44
N HIS A 29 13.82 3.28 6.34
CA HIS A 29 13.38 4.67 6.30
C HIS A 29 14.44 5.53 5.61
N TYR A 30 14.10 6.12 4.47
CA TYR A 30 14.96 7.10 3.80
C TYR A 30 14.72 8.49 4.35
N LYS A 31 13.49 8.76 4.78
CA LYS A 31 13.08 10.00 5.44
C LYS A 31 12.06 9.64 6.50
N GLU A 32 12.23 10.12 7.71
CA GLU A 32 11.30 9.84 8.79
C GLU A 32 10.37 11.01 9.05
N SER A 33 9.10 10.71 9.30
CA SER A 33 8.08 11.67 9.66
C SER A 33 6.97 10.95 10.39
N VAL A 34 6.43 11.58 11.43
CA VAL A 34 5.27 11.03 12.15
C VAL A 34 4.04 10.87 11.24
N LEU A 35 4.04 11.55 10.09
CA LEU A 35 2.94 11.48 9.13
C LEU A 35 3.04 10.28 8.20
N TYR A 36 4.17 9.59 8.16
CA TYR A 36 4.36 8.43 7.29
C TYR A 36 3.94 7.15 8.02
N PRO A 37 3.51 6.12 7.25
CA PRO A 37 3.20 4.83 7.86
C PRO A 37 4.44 4.22 8.51
N PHE A 38 4.23 3.36 9.51
CA PHE A 38 5.30 2.62 10.18
C PHE A 38 6.35 3.51 10.84
N TYR A 39 5.98 4.72 11.24
CA TYR A 39 6.90 5.64 11.90
C TYR A 39 7.49 4.97 13.15
N GLY A 40 8.83 5.04 13.26
CA GLY A 40 9.54 4.46 14.40
C GLY A 40 9.64 2.95 14.41
N MET A 41 9.21 2.26 13.34
CA MET A 41 9.24 0.80 13.26
C MET A 41 10.27 0.33 12.24
N ASP A 42 11.08 -0.67 12.61
CA ASP A 42 12.04 -1.30 11.70
C ASP A 42 11.51 -2.60 11.12
N SER A 43 10.52 -3.21 11.77
CA SER A 43 9.85 -4.39 11.26
C SER A 43 8.42 -4.41 11.75
N VAL A 44 7.54 -5.01 10.94
CA VAL A 44 6.12 -5.12 11.25
C VAL A 44 5.62 -6.48 10.77
N LYS A 45 4.43 -6.87 11.22
CA LYS A 45 3.79 -8.09 10.75
C LYS A 45 3.16 -7.84 9.38
N ILE A 46 3.00 -8.91 8.60
CA ILE A 46 2.37 -8.80 7.28
C ILE A 46 0.93 -8.25 7.38
N GLU A 47 0.22 -8.54 8.47
CA GLU A 47 -1.12 -8.02 8.68
C GLU A 47 -1.12 -6.50 8.80
N GLU A 48 -0.07 -5.92 9.38
CA GLU A 48 0.06 -4.47 9.49
C GLU A 48 0.37 -3.84 8.13
N VAL A 49 1.17 -4.52 7.30
CA VAL A 49 1.44 -4.07 5.94
C VAL A 49 0.16 -4.11 5.11
N THR A 50 -0.58 -5.20 5.19
CA THR A 50 -1.85 -5.34 4.48
C THR A 50 -2.86 -4.28 4.93
N ALA A 51 -2.93 -4.00 6.22
CA ALA A 51 -3.81 -2.95 6.75
C ALA A 51 -3.44 -1.57 6.19
N PHE A 52 -2.14 -1.28 6.07
CA PHE A 52 -1.72 -0.03 5.44
C PHE A 52 -2.18 0.04 3.99
N LEU A 53 -1.93 -1.02 3.22
CA LEU A 53 -2.33 -1.04 1.81
C LEU A 53 -3.86 -0.95 1.67
N GLU A 54 -4.60 -1.59 2.58
CA GLU A 54 -6.07 -1.49 2.59
C GLU A 54 -6.54 -0.05 2.79
N SER A 55 -5.82 0.72 3.61
CA SER A 55 -6.14 2.14 3.80
C SER A 55 -5.93 2.97 2.53
N ARG A 56 -5.24 2.43 1.54
CA ARG A 56 -4.99 3.07 0.26
C ARG A 56 -5.96 2.58 -0.83
N CYS A 57 -6.98 1.82 -0.45
CA CYS A 57 -7.97 1.28 -1.37
C CYS A 57 -9.32 1.93 -1.12
N PHE A 58 -10.22 1.85 -2.11
CA PHE A 58 -11.60 2.20 -1.87
C PHE A 58 -12.24 1.17 -0.93
N ASP A 59 -13.27 1.58 -0.21
CA ASP A 59 -13.96 0.73 0.76
C ASP A 59 -14.65 -0.44 0.05
N LYS A 60 -14.44 -1.66 0.51
CA LYS A 60 -15.03 -2.84 -0.12
C LYS A 60 -16.54 -2.94 0.10
N SER A 61 -17.11 -2.14 0.99
CA SER A 61 -18.57 -2.07 1.19
C SER A 61 -19.23 -1.06 0.24
N ARG A 62 -18.46 -0.40 -0.61
CA ARG A 62 -18.97 0.58 -1.57
C ARG A 62 -19.94 -0.07 -2.54
N ARG A 63 -21.04 0.62 -2.87
CA ARG A 63 -22.05 0.07 -3.79
C ARG A 63 -21.51 -0.18 -5.19
N ASP A 64 -20.60 0.67 -5.65
CA ASP A 64 -20.00 0.56 -6.99
C ASP A 64 -18.70 -0.25 -6.98
N LYS A 65 -18.48 -1.06 -5.93
CA LYS A 65 -17.26 -1.88 -5.81
C LYS A 65 -17.00 -2.72 -7.05
N ASP A 66 -18.03 -3.43 -7.53
CA ASP A 66 -17.87 -4.31 -8.69
C ASP A 66 -17.54 -3.55 -9.96
N ASP A 67 -18.12 -2.37 -10.13
CA ASP A 67 -17.82 -1.50 -11.27
C ASP A 67 -16.36 -1.01 -11.20
N LEU A 68 -15.90 -0.63 -10.01
CA LEU A 68 -14.52 -0.19 -9.81
C LEU A 68 -13.53 -1.33 -10.08
N LEU A 69 -13.83 -2.53 -9.58
CA LEU A 69 -12.98 -3.70 -9.83
C LEU A 69 -12.91 -4.01 -11.33
N SER A 70 -14.04 -3.95 -12.01
CA SER A 70 -14.10 -4.17 -13.45
C SER A 70 -13.27 -3.13 -14.21
N TYR A 71 -13.39 -1.86 -13.82
CA TYR A 71 -12.61 -0.78 -14.40
C TYR A 71 -11.10 -1.03 -14.25
N LEU A 72 -10.69 -1.59 -13.11
CA LEU A 72 -9.28 -1.91 -12.84
C LEU A 72 -8.84 -3.23 -13.46
N GLY A 73 -9.77 -3.99 -14.03
CA GLY A 73 -9.46 -5.28 -14.62
C GLY A 73 -9.29 -6.40 -13.62
N LEU A 74 -9.92 -6.28 -12.45
CA LEU A 74 -9.79 -7.25 -11.36
C LEU A 74 -11.07 -8.05 -11.19
N ALA A 75 -10.92 -9.35 -10.92
CA ALA A 75 -12.05 -10.27 -10.72
C ALA A 75 -12.60 -10.23 -9.30
N SER A 76 -11.80 -9.78 -8.32
CA SER A 76 -12.19 -9.77 -6.91
C SER A 76 -11.48 -8.65 -6.18
N TYR A 77 -11.96 -8.35 -4.96
CA TYR A 77 -11.35 -7.35 -4.11
C TYR A 77 -10.10 -7.94 -3.47
N ASP A 78 -8.94 -7.52 -3.98
CA ASP A 78 -7.64 -7.92 -3.48
C ASP A 78 -6.83 -6.65 -3.25
N VAL A 79 -6.54 -6.36 -1.97
CA VAL A 79 -5.87 -5.13 -1.56
C VAL A 79 -4.55 -4.92 -2.31
N TRP A 80 -3.74 -5.96 -2.40
CA TRP A 80 -2.43 -5.86 -3.07
C TRP A 80 -2.58 -5.56 -4.55
N GLU A 81 -3.54 -6.21 -5.22
CA GLU A 81 -3.77 -5.98 -6.64
C GLU A 81 -4.39 -4.61 -6.92
N ILE A 82 -5.28 -4.15 -6.04
CA ILE A 82 -5.86 -2.81 -6.17
C ILE A 82 -4.76 -1.75 -6.08
N VAL A 83 -3.86 -1.86 -5.10
CA VAL A 83 -2.78 -0.90 -4.93
C VAL A 83 -1.82 -0.95 -6.13
N ARG A 84 -1.56 -2.14 -6.71
CA ARG A 84 -0.75 -2.23 -7.93
C ARG A 84 -1.36 -1.43 -9.07
N LYS A 85 -2.68 -1.46 -9.21
CA LYS A 85 -3.38 -0.76 -10.30
C LYS A 85 -3.49 0.74 -10.06
N THR A 86 -3.62 1.17 -8.80
CA THR A 86 -3.88 2.57 -8.47
C THR A 86 -2.64 3.31 -7.95
N ASN A 87 -1.54 2.60 -7.70
CA ASN A 87 -0.35 3.12 -7.03
C ASN A 87 -0.66 3.66 -5.63
N GLY A 88 -1.78 3.25 -5.04
CA GLY A 88 -2.18 3.65 -3.71
C GLY A 88 -2.42 5.15 -3.54
N LYS A 89 -2.66 5.88 -4.62
CA LYS A 89 -2.87 7.33 -4.55
C LYS A 89 -4.23 7.65 -3.98
N MET A 90 -4.27 8.66 -3.11
CA MET A 90 -5.50 9.15 -2.50
C MET A 90 -5.58 10.65 -2.68
N ALA A 91 -6.82 11.16 -2.77
CA ALA A 91 -7.04 12.58 -3.05
C ALA A 91 -6.62 13.51 -1.90
N HIS A 92 -6.52 12.98 -0.69
CA HIS A 92 -6.30 13.81 0.51
C HIS A 92 -4.85 13.89 0.97
N ASP A 93 -3.92 13.22 0.27
CA ASP A 93 -2.49 13.29 0.64
C ASP A 93 -1.61 13.13 -0.61
N HIS A 94 -0.30 13.16 -0.40
CA HIS A 94 0.69 13.09 -1.46
C HIS A 94 1.44 11.74 -1.47
N LEU A 95 0.94 10.76 -0.72
CA LEU A 95 1.58 9.45 -0.63
C LEU A 95 1.16 8.56 -1.80
N SER A 96 2.09 7.71 -2.21
CA SER A 96 1.81 6.67 -3.21
C SER A 96 2.67 5.45 -2.91
N VAL A 97 2.39 4.36 -3.62
CA VAL A 97 3.09 3.09 -3.47
C VAL A 97 3.61 2.66 -4.83
N GLU A 98 4.88 2.26 -4.89
CA GLU A 98 5.49 1.75 -6.10
C GLU A 98 6.04 0.35 -5.81
N PHE A 99 5.51 -0.67 -6.45
CA PHE A 99 5.99 -2.03 -6.27
C PHE A 99 7.30 -2.25 -7.02
N VAL A 100 8.16 -3.05 -6.40
CA VAL A 100 9.45 -3.42 -7.00
C VAL A 100 9.25 -4.37 -8.17
#